data_41f19613ec328853398155a3e7436e0b
#
_entry.id   41f19613ec328853398155a3e7436e0b
#
_cell.length_a   1.000
_cell.length_b   1.000
_cell.length_c   1.000
_cell.angle_alpha   90.00
_cell.angle_beta   90.00
_cell.angle_gamma   90.00
#
_symmetry.space_group_name_H-M   'P 1'
#
loop_
_entity.id
_entity.type
_entity.pdbx_description
1 polymer ?
#
loop_
_entity_poly.entity_id
_entity_poly.type
_entity_poly.pdbx_seq_one_letter_code
_entity_poly.pdbx_strand_id
1 'polypeptide(L)'
;MCDSNIKYLLELSKRPGNDSCADCGSLNPEYASYNIGIFVCARCADIHRCMGCHISKVKHLTADRWEDSQVQRMKDVGNRAAKMKYEERVPQCYRIPDENENQVLLEQWIFSKYHREEFIHPERQSYISGYMEGFLMKRGKESSLYLPRKFVLREVDDTLKYYIKETKEPKAILRISELNVAFAPKKIGQPNSLQITFLKDGSTRHIYVYHDDPETIVNWYMAIRSAKFNRLHVAYPSANESELVKRLTHDFAREGWLWKTGPRSSDCYKKRWFTLDNRKLMYHDEPLDAYPKGEIFLGHMMDGYGVRVGVSAKIKDQGYSFTLRTPDRSFHLSAETEEDRDEWIQVLDQVLEKPLTPQDNAIAVRLVRKRNANSSINIFSAR
;
A
#
# COMPACT_ATOMS: atom_id res chain seq x y z
N MET A 1 -26.79 -20.72 -33.82
CA MET A 1 -25.76 -21.30 -32.90
C MET A 1 -24.94 -20.25 -32.16
N CYS A 2 -24.45 -19.20 -32.83
CA CYS A 2 -23.64 -18.16 -32.13
C CYS A 2 -24.37 -17.42 -30.98
N ASP A 3 -25.64 -17.04 -31.20
CA ASP A 3 -26.46 -16.37 -30.17
C ASP A 3 -26.78 -17.24 -28.97
N SER A 4 -26.92 -18.56 -29.18
CA SER A 4 -27.17 -19.51 -28.10
C SER A 4 -26.00 -19.66 -27.15
N ASN A 5 -24.77 -19.72 -27.68
CA ASN A 5 -23.54 -19.81 -26.89
C ASN A 5 -23.29 -18.54 -26.04
N ILE A 6 -23.50 -17.38 -26.65
CA ILE A 6 -23.37 -16.09 -25.94
C ILE A 6 -24.40 -16.00 -24.80
N LYS A 7 -25.67 -16.33 -25.09
CA LYS A 7 -26.73 -16.31 -24.07
C LYS A 7 -26.38 -17.23 -22.89
N TYR A 8 -25.92 -18.45 -23.19
CA TYR A 8 -25.53 -19.40 -22.16
C TYR A 8 -24.33 -18.92 -21.32
N LEU A 9 -23.30 -18.33 -21.96
CA LEU A 9 -22.16 -17.77 -21.27
C LEU A 9 -22.54 -16.60 -20.33
N LEU A 10 -23.47 -15.74 -20.77
CA LEU A 10 -24.00 -14.63 -19.95
C LEU A 10 -24.82 -15.16 -18.76
N GLU A 11 -25.51 -16.28 -18.89
CA GLU A 11 -26.18 -16.95 -17.78
C GLU A 11 -25.15 -17.61 -16.83
N LEU A 12 -24.11 -18.20 -17.37
CA LEU A 12 -23.04 -18.84 -16.61
C LEU A 12 -22.20 -17.82 -15.82
N SER A 13 -21.92 -16.66 -16.42
CA SER A 13 -21.16 -15.58 -15.75
C SER A 13 -21.90 -14.95 -14.56
N LYS A 14 -23.24 -15.05 -14.52
CA LYS A 14 -24.07 -14.55 -13.39
C LYS A 14 -24.20 -15.54 -12.24
N ARG A 15 -23.71 -16.77 -12.38
CA ARG A 15 -23.78 -17.75 -11.30
C ARG A 15 -22.84 -17.38 -10.16
N PRO A 16 -23.21 -17.67 -8.90
CA PRO A 16 -22.35 -17.42 -7.75
C PRO A 16 -20.95 -18.01 -7.95
N GLY A 17 -19.94 -17.16 -7.77
CA GLY A 17 -18.54 -17.50 -7.99
C GLY A 17 -18.01 -17.15 -9.39
N ASN A 18 -18.88 -16.99 -10.39
CA ASN A 18 -18.51 -16.48 -11.72
C ASN A 18 -18.93 -15.00 -11.91
N ASP A 19 -19.75 -14.49 -11.02
CA ASP A 19 -20.31 -13.12 -11.01
C ASP A 19 -19.29 -12.03 -10.64
N SER A 20 -18.08 -12.46 -10.30
CA SER A 20 -16.95 -11.61 -10.02
C SER A 20 -15.69 -12.08 -10.75
N CYS A 21 -14.76 -11.16 -11.02
CA CYS A 21 -13.49 -11.45 -11.66
C CYS A 21 -12.65 -12.44 -10.85
N ALA A 22 -12.14 -13.50 -11.52
CA ALA A 22 -11.32 -14.54 -10.88
C ALA A 22 -10.04 -14.02 -10.22
N ASP A 23 -9.57 -12.81 -10.56
CA ASP A 23 -8.29 -12.29 -10.12
C ASP A 23 -8.41 -11.15 -9.10
N CYS A 24 -9.27 -10.16 -9.36
CA CYS A 24 -9.40 -8.98 -8.49
C CYS A 24 -10.76 -8.87 -7.80
N GLY A 25 -11.71 -9.77 -8.07
CA GLY A 25 -13.02 -9.74 -7.44
C GLY A 25 -14.00 -8.68 -7.97
N SER A 26 -13.61 -7.85 -8.97
CA SER A 26 -14.49 -6.86 -9.58
C SER A 26 -15.75 -7.53 -10.14
N LEU A 27 -16.92 -6.92 -9.89
CA LEU A 27 -18.22 -7.49 -10.27
C LEU A 27 -18.46 -7.43 -11.79
N ASN A 28 -19.32 -8.32 -12.28
CA ASN A 28 -19.79 -8.38 -13.65
C ASN A 28 -18.66 -8.48 -14.69
N PRO A 29 -17.86 -9.56 -14.70
CA PRO A 29 -16.78 -9.76 -15.66
C PRO A 29 -17.33 -9.87 -17.09
N GLU A 30 -16.72 -9.14 -18.03
CA GLU A 30 -17.12 -9.10 -19.44
C GLU A 30 -16.23 -9.96 -20.36
N TYR A 31 -15.15 -10.51 -19.83
CA TYR A 31 -14.17 -11.33 -20.55
C TYR A 31 -14.04 -12.71 -19.92
N ALA A 32 -13.47 -13.60 -20.68
CA ALA A 32 -13.09 -14.92 -20.19
C ALA A 32 -11.77 -15.39 -20.79
N SER A 33 -10.97 -16.11 -19.98
CA SER A 33 -9.87 -16.95 -20.49
C SER A 33 -10.42 -18.35 -20.70
N TYR A 34 -10.76 -18.69 -21.95
CA TYR A 34 -11.51 -19.90 -22.24
C TYR A 34 -10.70 -21.20 -22.12
N ASN A 35 -9.37 -21.16 -22.29
CA ASN A 35 -8.53 -22.33 -22.09
C ASN A 35 -8.30 -22.62 -20.59
N ILE A 36 -8.26 -21.59 -19.73
CA ILE A 36 -8.21 -21.76 -18.28
C ILE A 36 -9.60 -22.07 -17.74
N GLY A 37 -10.65 -21.46 -18.29
CA GLY A 37 -12.05 -21.63 -17.90
C GLY A 37 -12.53 -20.64 -16.85
N ILE A 38 -12.07 -19.38 -16.92
CA ILE A 38 -12.37 -18.33 -15.94
C ILE A 38 -12.98 -17.07 -16.57
N PHE A 39 -13.80 -16.37 -15.76
CA PHE A 39 -14.35 -15.06 -16.07
C PHE A 39 -13.51 -13.97 -15.42
N VAL A 40 -13.16 -12.94 -16.17
CA VAL A 40 -12.28 -11.84 -15.74
C VAL A 40 -12.81 -10.48 -16.19
N CYS A 41 -12.50 -9.43 -15.45
CA CYS A 41 -12.81 -8.04 -15.85
C CYS A 41 -11.87 -7.56 -16.98
N ALA A 42 -12.17 -6.42 -17.59
CA ALA A 42 -11.36 -5.84 -18.67
C ALA A 42 -9.90 -5.64 -18.28
N ARG A 43 -9.64 -5.06 -17.11
CA ARG A 43 -8.29 -4.82 -16.59
C ARG A 43 -7.47 -6.11 -16.45
N CYS A 44 -8.04 -7.15 -15.88
CA CYS A 44 -7.36 -8.45 -15.75
C CYS A 44 -7.22 -9.14 -17.10
N ALA A 45 -8.20 -9.03 -18.01
CA ALA A 45 -8.12 -9.56 -19.36
C ALA A 45 -6.90 -9.02 -20.16
N ASP A 46 -6.57 -7.73 -19.98
CA ASP A 46 -5.38 -7.14 -20.60
C ASP A 46 -4.09 -7.74 -20.04
N ILE A 47 -4.01 -7.98 -18.74
CA ILE A 47 -2.87 -8.66 -18.13
C ILE A 47 -2.77 -10.10 -18.62
N HIS A 48 -3.89 -10.82 -18.75
CA HIS A 48 -3.91 -12.17 -19.34
C HIS A 48 -3.39 -12.18 -20.77
N ARG A 49 -3.69 -11.19 -21.59
CA ARG A 49 -3.13 -11.05 -22.95
C ARG A 49 -1.62 -10.87 -22.95
N CYS A 50 -1.08 -10.13 -21.95
CA CYS A 50 0.36 -9.95 -21.79
C CYS A 50 1.12 -11.24 -21.49
N MET A 51 0.49 -12.24 -20.85
CA MET A 51 1.12 -13.56 -20.64
C MET A 51 1.30 -14.37 -21.93
N GLY A 52 0.63 -13.99 -23.01
CA GLY A 52 0.66 -14.70 -24.28
C GLY A 52 -0.39 -15.80 -24.42
N CYS A 53 -0.78 -16.08 -25.67
CA CYS A 53 -1.85 -17.03 -26.00
C CYS A 53 -1.53 -18.51 -25.67
N HIS A 54 -0.28 -18.83 -25.41
CA HIS A 54 0.13 -20.16 -24.93
C HIS A 54 -0.25 -20.40 -23.48
N ILE A 55 -0.38 -19.33 -22.67
CA ILE A 55 -0.83 -19.40 -21.27
C ILE A 55 -2.33 -19.10 -21.18
N SER A 56 -2.79 -17.97 -21.72
CA SER A 56 -4.16 -17.50 -21.58
C SER A 56 -4.76 -17.02 -22.89
N LYS A 57 -5.91 -17.58 -23.26
CA LYS A 57 -6.65 -17.25 -24.48
C LYS A 57 -7.92 -16.48 -24.13
N VAL A 58 -7.87 -15.17 -24.26
CA VAL A 58 -8.92 -14.27 -23.81
C VAL A 58 -9.91 -13.95 -24.93
N LYS A 59 -11.20 -13.97 -24.59
CA LYS A 59 -12.31 -13.53 -25.43
C LYS A 59 -13.26 -12.62 -24.64
N HIS A 60 -13.90 -11.69 -25.33
CA HIS A 60 -15.03 -10.93 -24.80
C HIS A 60 -16.31 -11.80 -24.89
N LEU A 61 -17.15 -11.76 -23.86
CA LEU A 61 -18.31 -12.66 -23.76
C LEU A 61 -19.32 -12.44 -24.87
N THR A 62 -19.52 -11.22 -25.33
CA THR A 62 -20.55 -10.86 -26.33
C THR A 62 -20.00 -10.44 -27.69
N ALA A 63 -18.79 -9.86 -27.75
CA ALA A 63 -18.23 -9.35 -29.00
C ALA A 63 -17.50 -10.41 -29.83
N ASP A 64 -17.04 -11.49 -29.20
CA ASP A 64 -16.30 -12.54 -29.86
C ASP A 64 -17.19 -13.75 -30.21
N ARG A 65 -16.79 -14.48 -31.26
CA ARG A 65 -17.44 -15.75 -31.64
C ARG A 65 -16.97 -16.87 -30.70
N TRP A 66 -17.93 -17.64 -30.17
CA TRP A 66 -17.68 -18.75 -29.26
C TRP A 66 -18.00 -20.11 -29.90
N GLU A 67 -17.07 -21.04 -29.77
CA GLU A 67 -17.23 -22.42 -30.18
C GLU A 67 -17.79 -23.26 -29.02
N ASP A 68 -18.52 -24.36 -29.36
CA ASP A 68 -19.16 -25.21 -28.35
C ASP A 68 -18.16 -25.82 -27.36
N SER A 69 -16.97 -26.20 -27.85
CA SER A 69 -15.87 -26.70 -26.99
C SER A 69 -15.36 -25.69 -25.97
N GLN A 70 -15.32 -24.40 -26.34
CA GLN A 70 -14.90 -23.30 -25.46
C GLN A 70 -15.96 -23.03 -24.38
N VAL A 71 -17.25 -23.03 -24.79
CA VAL A 71 -18.38 -22.89 -23.86
C VAL A 71 -18.41 -24.04 -22.87
N GLN A 72 -18.19 -25.26 -23.37
CA GLN A 72 -18.14 -26.47 -22.53
C GLN A 72 -17.00 -26.35 -21.51
N ARG A 73 -15.82 -25.87 -21.90
CA ARG A 73 -14.70 -25.64 -20.98
C ARG A 73 -15.06 -24.63 -19.86
N MET A 74 -15.73 -23.55 -20.22
CA MET A 74 -16.20 -22.55 -19.24
C MET A 74 -17.22 -23.14 -18.25
N LYS A 75 -18.07 -24.03 -18.73
CA LYS A 75 -19.06 -24.78 -17.90
C LYS A 75 -18.39 -25.74 -16.95
N ASP A 76 -17.38 -26.46 -17.40
CA ASP A 76 -16.72 -27.53 -16.63
C ASP A 76 -15.81 -27.00 -15.54
N VAL A 77 -15.29 -25.78 -15.69
CA VAL A 77 -14.35 -25.18 -14.72
C VAL A 77 -15.03 -24.07 -13.93
N GLY A 78 -15.14 -22.89 -14.47
CA GLY A 78 -15.59 -21.70 -13.76
C GLY A 78 -14.59 -21.17 -12.71
N ASN A 79 -14.86 -20.00 -12.18
CA ASN A 79 -13.93 -19.30 -11.27
C ASN A 79 -13.66 -20.08 -9.98
N ARG A 80 -14.68 -20.79 -9.46
CA ARG A 80 -14.53 -21.55 -8.22
C ARG A 80 -13.53 -22.70 -8.33
N ALA A 81 -13.64 -23.53 -9.37
CA ALA A 81 -12.72 -24.65 -9.55
C ALA A 81 -11.31 -24.16 -9.92
N ALA A 82 -11.22 -23.11 -10.74
CA ALA A 82 -9.94 -22.48 -11.04
C ALA A 82 -9.26 -21.93 -9.77
N LYS A 83 -10.00 -21.27 -8.90
CA LYS A 83 -9.49 -20.77 -7.61
C LYS A 83 -8.95 -21.92 -6.76
N MET A 84 -9.70 -23.01 -6.61
CA MET A 84 -9.24 -24.18 -5.85
C MET A 84 -7.93 -24.76 -6.37
N LYS A 85 -7.70 -24.70 -7.69
CA LYS A 85 -6.47 -25.18 -8.32
C LYS A 85 -5.33 -24.17 -8.18
N TYR A 86 -5.54 -22.94 -8.67
CA TYR A 86 -4.46 -21.95 -8.85
C TYR A 86 -4.15 -21.13 -7.59
N GLU A 87 -4.96 -21.25 -6.55
CA GLU A 87 -4.77 -20.60 -5.25
C GLU A 87 -4.68 -21.62 -4.10
N GLU A 88 -4.33 -22.90 -4.41
CA GLU A 88 -4.31 -24.00 -3.42
C GLU A 88 -3.40 -23.69 -2.23
N ARG A 89 -2.24 -23.09 -2.47
CA ARG A 89 -1.20 -22.84 -1.46
C ARG A 89 -0.71 -21.39 -1.47
N VAL A 90 -1.66 -20.45 -1.43
CA VAL A 90 -1.33 -19.05 -1.26
C VAL A 90 -0.85 -18.82 0.17
N PRO A 91 0.37 -18.26 0.39
CA PRO A 91 0.87 -17.98 1.73
C PRO A 91 0.00 -16.94 2.45
N GLN A 92 -0.21 -17.09 3.75
CA GLN A 92 -1.00 -16.14 4.55
C GLN A 92 -0.45 -14.70 4.50
N CYS A 93 0.85 -14.54 4.34
CA CYS A 93 1.47 -13.24 4.19
C CYS A 93 1.19 -12.58 2.83
N TYR A 94 0.71 -13.32 1.81
CA TYR A 94 0.49 -12.77 0.48
C TYR A 94 -0.63 -11.73 0.51
N ARG A 95 -0.41 -10.58 -0.14
CA ARG A 95 -1.44 -9.57 -0.33
C ARG A 95 -2.22 -9.89 -1.61
N ILE A 96 -3.40 -10.45 -1.43
CA ILE A 96 -4.31 -10.72 -2.55
C ILE A 96 -4.89 -9.38 -3.03
N PRO A 97 -4.77 -9.04 -4.32
CA PRO A 97 -5.24 -7.76 -4.83
C PRO A 97 -6.75 -7.70 -4.97
N ASP A 98 -7.32 -6.53 -4.74
CA ASP A 98 -8.69 -6.17 -5.09
C ASP A 98 -8.75 -5.35 -6.40
N GLU A 99 -9.95 -4.89 -6.75
CA GLU A 99 -10.18 -4.11 -7.98
C GLU A 99 -9.44 -2.75 -8.03
N ASN A 100 -9.08 -2.18 -6.87
CA ASN A 100 -8.39 -0.90 -6.74
C ASN A 100 -6.89 -1.02 -6.52
N GLU A 101 -6.38 -2.24 -6.48
CA GLU A 101 -4.98 -2.51 -6.15
C GLU A 101 -3.99 -1.94 -7.18
N ASN A 102 -2.75 -1.71 -6.73
CA ASN A 102 -1.65 -1.28 -7.58
C ASN A 102 -1.44 -2.25 -8.76
N GLN A 103 -1.19 -1.66 -9.93
CA GLN A 103 -1.05 -2.43 -11.18
C GLN A 103 0.02 -3.51 -11.08
N VAL A 104 1.19 -3.19 -10.53
CA VAL A 104 2.30 -4.15 -10.42
C VAL A 104 1.95 -5.35 -9.53
N LEU A 105 1.20 -5.14 -8.44
CA LEU A 105 0.79 -6.25 -7.57
C LEU A 105 -0.26 -7.12 -8.25
N LEU A 106 -1.23 -6.52 -8.93
CA LEU A 106 -2.25 -7.25 -9.69
C LEU A 106 -1.64 -8.06 -10.84
N GLU A 107 -0.72 -7.47 -11.60
CA GLU A 107 0.01 -8.18 -12.65
C GLU A 107 0.77 -9.38 -12.10
N GLN A 108 1.56 -9.17 -11.04
CA GLN A 108 2.34 -10.26 -10.46
C GLN A 108 1.48 -11.34 -9.80
N TRP A 109 0.32 -10.99 -9.23
CA TRP A 109 -0.68 -11.96 -8.76
C TRP A 109 -1.17 -12.88 -9.87
N ILE A 110 -1.53 -12.31 -11.04
CA ILE A 110 -2.01 -13.07 -12.20
C ILE A 110 -0.88 -13.93 -12.78
N PHE A 111 0.34 -13.39 -12.90
CA PHE A 111 1.51 -14.15 -13.36
C PHE A 111 1.88 -15.28 -12.39
N SER A 112 1.81 -15.05 -11.08
CA SER A 112 2.05 -16.08 -10.06
C SER A 112 1.05 -17.24 -10.17
N LYS A 113 -0.22 -16.93 -10.43
CA LYS A 113 -1.28 -17.95 -10.57
C LYS A 113 -1.10 -18.80 -11.81
N TYR A 114 -0.99 -18.18 -12.97
CA TYR A 114 -1.20 -18.87 -14.25
C TYR A 114 0.07 -19.09 -15.08
N HIS A 115 1.09 -18.26 -14.89
CA HIS A 115 2.34 -18.39 -15.63
C HIS A 115 3.40 -19.14 -14.81
N ARG A 116 3.64 -18.74 -13.57
CA ARG A 116 4.63 -19.35 -12.69
C ARG A 116 4.08 -20.52 -11.86
N GLU A 117 2.73 -20.59 -11.71
CA GLU A 117 2.03 -21.61 -10.92
C GLU A 117 2.59 -21.73 -9.49
N GLU A 118 2.99 -20.61 -8.89
CA GLU A 118 3.66 -20.55 -7.58
C GLU A 118 2.79 -21.12 -6.44
N PHE A 119 1.47 -21.00 -6.55
CA PHE A 119 0.56 -21.47 -5.51
C PHE A 119 0.14 -22.95 -5.68
N ILE A 120 0.56 -23.56 -6.79
CA ILE A 120 0.52 -25.02 -6.98
C ILE A 120 1.85 -25.63 -6.54
N HIS A 121 2.95 -24.88 -6.77
CA HIS A 121 4.34 -25.28 -6.55
C HIS A 121 5.01 -24.38 -5.49
N PRO A 122 4.80 -24.66 -4.17
CA PRO A 122 5.31 -23.79 -3.09
C PRO A 122 6.83 -23.59 -3.10
N GLU A 123 7.59 -24.54 -3.67
CA GLU A 123 9.04 -24.43 -3.84
C GLU A 123 9.48 -23.26 -4.73
N ARG A 124 8.56 -22.69 -5.50
CA ARG A 124 8.80 -21.48 -6.32
C ARG A 124 8.61 -20.17 -5.55
N GLN A 125 8.08 -20.24 -4.33
CA GLN A 125 7.80 -19.06 -3.47
C GLN A 125 9.06 -18.63 -2.70
N SER A 126 10.05 -18.07 -3.39
CA SER A 126 11.34 -17.70 -2.79
C SER A 126 11.23 -16.66 -1.66
N TYR A 127 10.20 -15.81 -1.69
CA TYR A 127 9.95 -14.75 -0.73
C TYR A 127 9.52 -15.23 0.66
N ILE A 128 9.19 -16.52 0.87
CA ILE A 128 8.85 -17.06 2.19
C ILE A 128 10.06 -17.68 2.92
N SER A 129 11.24 -17.67 2.33
CA SER A 129 12.44 -18.32 2.88
C SER A 129 13.01 -17.66 4.14
N GLY A 130 12.55 -16.45 4.50
CA GLY A 130 13.12 -15.66 5.60
C GLY A 130 14.46 -15.00 5.27
N TYR A 131 14.97 -15.17 4.05
CA TYR A 131 16.17 -14.54 3.54
C TYR A 131 15.95 -14.03 2.12
N MET A 132 16.39 -12.80 1.85
CA MET A 132 16.41 -12.24 0.49
C MET A 132 17.57 -11.27 0.37
N GLU A 133 18.31 -11.33 -0.74
CA GLU A 133 19.29 -10.32 -1.09
C GLU A 133 19.20 -9.92 -2.57
N GLY A 134 19.56 -8.68 -2.86
CA GLY A 134 19.55 -8.16 -4.22
C GLY A 134 19.75 -6.66 -4.26
N PHE A 135 19.79 -6.12 -5.47
CA PHE A 135 19.96 -4.70 -5.71
C PHE A 135 18.61 -4.03 -5.96
N LEU A 136 18.39 -2.90 -5.32
CA LEU A 136 17.29 -1.99 -5.61
C LEU A 136 17.84 -0.60 -5.90
N MET A 137 17.21 0.10 -6.83
CA MET A 137 17.47 1.50 -7.09
C MET A 137 16.89 2.33 -5.96
N LYS A 138 17.76 2.96 -5.18
CA LYS A 138 17.38 3.73 -3.98
C LYS A 138 17.65 5.21 -4.15
N ARG A 139 16.64 6.05 -3.87
CA ARG A 139 16.77 7.51 -3.88
C ARG A 139 17.77 7.98 -2.81
N GLY A 140 18.62 8.94 -3.17
CA GLY A 140 19.49 9.64 -2.23
C GLY A 140 18.69 10.34 -1.11
N LYS A 141 19.30 10.62 0.03
CA LYS A 141 18.63 11.35 1.12
C LYS A 141 18.39 12.83 0.76
N GLU A 142 19.39 13.46 0.16
CA GLU A 142 19.42 14.88 -0.20
C GLU A 142 19.49 15.09 -1.72
N SER A 143 19.54 14.00 -2.48
CA SER A 143 19.63 13.99 -3.93
C SER A 143 18.39 13.35 -4.54
N SER A 144 17.95 13.85 -5.68
CA SER A 144 16.89 13.24 -6.47
C SER A 144 17.35 11.97 -7.21
N LEU A 145 18.66 11.66 -7.22
CA LEU A 145 19.22 10.54 -7.94
C LEU A 145 18.91 9.20 -7.26
N TYR A 146 18.54 8.24 -8.05
CA TYR A 146 18.44 6.83 -7.66
C TYR A 146 19.75 6.12 -7.97
N LEU A 147 20.29 5.40 -7.00
CA LEU A 147 21.53 4.65 -7.13
C LEU A 147 21.31 3.21 -6.68
N PRO A 148 21.97 2.22 -7.34
CA PRO A 148 21.87 0.83 -6.93
C PRO A 148 22.43 0.66 -5.52
N ARG A 149 21.69 -0.06 -4.69
CA ARG A 149 22.09 -0.43 -3.33
C ARG A 149 21.77 -1.89 -3.11
N LYS A 150 22.71 -2.63 -2.55
CA LYS A 150 22.45 -4.00 -2.12
C LYS A 150 21.61 -3.98 -0.86
N PHE A 151 20.48 -4.67 -0.91
CA PHE A 151 19.61 -4.92 0.23
C PHE A 151 19.77 -6.38 0.66
N VAL A 152 19.69 -6.62 1.97
CA VAL A 152 19.72 -7.96 2.57
C VAL A 152 18.68 -8.02 3.68
N LEU A 153 17.69 -8.89 3.51
CA LEU A 153 16.68 -9.22 4.50
C LEU A 153 17.07 -10.51 5.20
N ARG A 154 17.05 -10.50 6.55
CA ARG A 154 17.23 -11.69 7.38
C ARG A 154 16.18 -11.69 8.49
N GLU A 155 15.22 -12.58 8.39
CA GLU A 155 14.13 -12.74 9.37
C GLU A 155 14.65 -13.10 10.76
N VAL A 156 15.60 -14.04 10.83
CA VAL A 156 16.19 -14.51 12.09
C VAL A 156 16.74 -13.36 12.92
N ASP A 157 17.38 -12.39 12.28
CA ASP A 157 17.98 -11.22 12.93
C ASP A 157 17.00 -10.04 13.08
N ASP A 158 15.77 -10.15 12.56
CA ASP A 158 14.82 -9.05 12.45
C ASP A 158 15.36 -7.85 11.65
N THR A 159 16.16 -8.09 10.62
CA THR A 159 16.87 -7.00 9.94
C THR A 159 16.63 -6.94 8.43
N LEU A 160 16.42 -5.71 7.97
CA LEU A 160 16.59 -5.30 6.59
C LEU A 160 17.78 -4.33 6.53
N LYS A 161 18.85 -4.75 5.91
CA LYS A 161 20.09 -3.96 5.76
C LYS A 161 20.23 -3.45 4.34
N TYR A 162 20.83 -2.26 4.16
CA TYR A 162 21.29 -1.88 2.83
C TYR A 162 22.71 -1.33 2.87
N TYR A 163 23.43 -1.54 1.76
CA TYR A 163 24.85 -1.25 1.60
C TYR A 163 25.07 -0.26 0.46
N ILE A 164 26.06 0.63 0.61
CA ILE A 164 26.56 1.48 -0.48
C ILE A 164 27.63 0.74 -1.27
N LYS A 165 28.49 -0.01 -0.57
CA LYS A 165 29.50 -0.93 -1.12
C LYS A 165 29.41 -2.23 -0.34
N GLU A 166 29.44 -3.35 -1.02
CA GLU A 166 29.29 -4.68 -0.41
C GLU A 166 30.37 -5.01 0.61
N THR A 167 31.56 -4.44 0.40
CA THR A 167 32.75 -4.64 1.26
C THR A 167 32.76 -3.78 2.53
N LYS A 168 31.76 -2.92 2.74
CA LYS A 168 31.68 -2.02 3.89
C LYS A 168 30.50 -2.41 4.79
N GLU A 169 30.52 -1.90 6.02
CA GLU A 169 29.42 -1.99 6.94
C GLU A 169 28.11 -1.45 6.34
N PRO A 170 26.96 -1.99 6.74
CA PRO A 170 25.66 -1.54 6.25
C PRO A 170 25.46 -0.05 6.54
N LYS A 171 24.99 0.69 5.55
CA LYS A 171 24.66 2.11 5.70
C LYS A 171 23.48 2.33 6.64
N ALA A 172 22.57 1.37 6.70
CA ALA A 172 21.48 1.34 7.67
C ALA A 172 21.04 -0.09 7.93
N ILE A 173 20.56 -0.29 9.16
CA ILE A 173 19.92 -1.51 9.64
C ILE A 173 18.53 -1.11 10.10
N LEU A 174 17.50 -1.71 9.50
CA LEU A 174 16.10 -1.50 9.83
C LEU A 174 15.56 -2.75 10.49
N ARG A 175 14.73 -2.59 11.52
CA ARG A 175 13.98 -3.70 12.10
C ARG A 175 12.77 -4.02 11.24
N ILE A 176 12.67 -5.25 10.75
CA ILE A 176 11.55 -5.69 9.92
C ILE A 176 10.21 -5.55 10.68
N SER A 177 10.21 -5.87 11.98
CA SER A 177 9.04 -5.75 12.85
C SER A 177 8.47 -4.33 12.95
N GLU A 178 9.32 -3.31 12.81
CA GLU A 178 8.96 -1.89 13.02
C GLU A 178 8.74 -1.12 11.71
N LEU A 179 9.08 -1.69 10.57
CA LEU A 179 8.92 -0.99 9.29
C LEU A 179 7.53 -1.22 8.68
N ASN A 180 7.08 -0.25 7.89
CA ASN A 180 5.99 -0.39 6.95
C ASN A 180 6.52 -0.29 5.52
N VAL A 181 5.87 -0.98 4.59
CA VAL A 181 6.17 -0.89 3.16
C VAL A 181 4.87 -0.75 2.38
N ALA A 182 4.84 0.20 1.44
CA ALA A 182 3.70 0.47 0.58
C ALA A 182 4.15 0.68 -0.87
N PHE A 183 3.31 0.33 -1.83
CA PHE A 183 3.53 0.68 -3.22
C PHE A 183 3.36 2.18 -3.42
N ALA A 184 4.25 2.82 -4.15
CA ALA A 184 4.24 4.26 -4.36
C ALA A 184 4.56 4.70 -5.81
N PRO A 185 3.96 4.07 -6.86
CA PRO A 185 4.31 4.33 -8.25
C PRO A 185 4.04 5.78 -8.68
N LYS A 186 2.90 6.33 -8.30
CA LYS A 186 2.52 7.72 -8.63
C LYS A 186 3.47 8.74 -8.01
N LYS A 187 3.89 8.51 -6.76
CA LYS A 187 4.74 9.41 -5.99
C LYS A 187 6.19 9.37 -6.47
N ILE A 188 6.70 8.18 -6.73
CA ILE A 188 8.10 7.94 -7.14
C ILE A 188 8.29 8.19 -8.64
N GLY A 189 7.23 8.07 -9.45
CA GLY A 189 7.29 8.17 -10.90
C GLY A 189 7.88 6.93 -11.57
N GLN A 190 7.88 5.79 -10.86
CA GLN A 190 8.33 4.49 -11.35
C GLN A 190 7.25 3.44 -11.04
N PRO A 191 6.81 2.63 -12.03
CA PRO A 191 5.68 1.71 -11.85
C PRO A 191 5.96 0.65 -10.77
N ASN A 192 7.18 0.14 -10.72
CA ASN A 192 7.59 -0.95 -9.83
C ASN A 192 8.35 -0.38 -8.63
N SER A 193 7.64 0.33 -7.75
CA SER A 193 8.30 1.08 -6.68
C SER A 193 7.63 0.96 -5.32
N LEU A 194 8.46 1.04 -4.28
CA LEU A 194 8.06 0.92 -2.88
C LEU A 194 8.56 2.12 -2.06
N GLN A 195 7.74 2.54 -1.12
CA GLN A 195 8.13 3.39 -0.01
C GLN A 195 8.27 2.54 1.24
N ILE A 196 9.46 2.54 1.84
CA ILE A 196 9.74 1.89 3.13
C ILE A 196 9.76 2.96 4.20
N THR A 197 8.92 2.82 5.22
CA THR A 197 8.75 3.78 6.32
C THR A 197 9.14 3.11 7.63
N PHE A 198 9.98 3.75 8.41
CA PHE A 198 10.45 3.24 9.70
C PHE A 198 10.82 4.37 10.64
N LEU A 199 11.11 4.02 11.89
CA LEU A 199 11.58 4.96 12.90
C LEU A 199 13.10 4.97 12.97
N LYS A 200 13.67 6.16 12.92
CA LYS A 200 15.08 6.39 13.19
C LYS A 200 15.24 7.52 14.22
N ASP A 201 15.87 7.21 15.33
CA ASP A 201 16.13 8.19 16.40
C ASP A 201 14.86 8.95 16.84
N GLY A 202 13.74 8.23 16.95
CA GLY A 202 12.45 8.80 17.32
C GLY A 202 11.72 9.60 16.22
N SER A 203 12.31 9.72 15.03
CA SER A 203 11.70 10.39 13.87
C SER A 203 11.30 9.39 12.80
N THR A 204 10.17 9.64 12.13
CA THR A 204 9.79 8.85 10.95
C THR A 204 10.77 9.12 9.83
N ARG A 205 11.21 8.06 9.16
CA ARG A 205 12.08 8.13 7.99
C ARG A 205 11.47 7.32 6.85
N HIS A 206 11.60 7.88 5.63
CA HIS A 206 11.19 7.23 4.38
C HIS A 206 12.41 6.88 3.53
N ILE A 207 12.35 5.72 2.91
CA ILE A 207 13.24 5.25 1.85
C ILE A 207 12.38 4.94 0.63
N TYR A 208 12.79 5.44 -0.53
CA TYR A 208 12.12 5.23 -1.81
C TYR A 208 13.01 4.35 -2.66
N VAL A 209 12.45 3.24 -3.14
CA VAL A 209 13.14 2.26 -3.96
C VAL A 209 12.30 1.84 -5.15
N TYR A 210 12.94 1.42 -6.22
CA TYR A 210 12.29 0.76 -7.35
C TYR A 210 13.20 -0.31 -7.94
N HIS A 211 12.64 -1.17 -8.78
CA HIS A 211 13.37 -2.11 -9.62
C HIS A 211 12.69 -2.17 -11.00
N ASP A 212 13.48 -2.36 -12.06
CA ASP A 212 12.94 -2.41 -13.42
C ASP A 212 12.08 -3.66 -13.64
N ASP A 213 12.47 -4.77 -13.02
CA ASP A 213 11.71 -6.01 -13.04
C ASP A 213 10.57 -5.98 -11.98
N PRO A 214 9.30 -6.12 -12.42
CA PRO A 214 8.14 -6.09 -11.55
C PRO A 214 8.06 -7.27 -10.57
N GLU A 215 8.55 -8.45 -10.96
CA GLU A 215 8.58 -9.62 -10.10
C GLU A 215 9.50 -9.38 -8.89
N THR A 216 10.69 -8.86 -9.14
CA THR A 216 11.65 -8.54 -8.08
C THR A 216 11.06 -7.58 -7.04
N ILE A 217 10.38 -6.51 -7.46
CA ILE A 217 9.85 -5.54 -6.48
C ILE A 217 8.70 -6.13 -5.65
N VAL A 218 7.84 -6.96 -6.25
CA VAL A 218 6.77 -7.65 -5.53
C VAL A 218 7.34 -8.72 -4.59
N ASN A 219 8.38 -9.44 -5.00
CA ASN A 219 9.06 -10.42 -4.15
C ASN A 219 9.69 -9.74 -2.92
N TRP A 220 10.29 -8.56 -3.06
CA TRP A 220 10.76 -7.77 -1.91
C TRP A 220 9.63 -7.37 -0.97
N TYR A 221 8.50 -6.93 -1.52
CA TYR A 221 7.31 -6.60 -0.74
C TYR A 221 6.80 -7.83 0.02
N MET A 222 6.68 -8.98 -0.64
CA MET A 222 6.20 -10.22 -0.03
C MET A 222 7.20 -10.80 0.98
N ALA A 223 8.51 -10.70 0.75
CA ALA A 223 9.53 -11.15 1.69
C ALA A 223 9.47 -10.35 3.02
N ILE A 224 9.26 -9.04 2.95
CA ILE A 224 9.04 -8.22 4.14
C ILE A 224 7.77 -8.66 4.88
N ARG A 225 6.66 -8.89 4.17
CA ARG A 225 5.40 -9.34 4.76
C ARG A 225 5.53 -10.72 5.40
N SER A 226 6.21 -11.66 4.72
CA SER A 226 6.47 -13.01 5.21
C SER A 226 7.25 -12.98 6.53
N ALA A 227 8.36 -12.26 6.55
CA ALA A 227 9.18 -12.13 7.75
C ALA A 227 8.41 -11.47 8.92
N LYS A 228 7.58 -10.46 8.64
CA LYS A 228 6.70 -9.85 9.65
C LYS A 228 5.64 -10.82 10.15
N PHE A 229 5.02 -11.59 9.27
CA PHE A 229 3.99 -12.57 9.61
C PHE A 229 4.53 -13.63 10.56
N ASN A 230 5.66 -14.26 10.19
CA ASN A 230 6.29 -15.29 10.99
C ASN A 230 6.64 -14.79 12.41
N ARG A 231 7.17 -13.59 12.50
CA ARG A 231 7.49 -12.97 13.80
C ARG A 231 6.25 -12.67 14.64
N LEU A 232 5.19 -12.17 14.03
CA LEU A 232 3.92 -11.93 14.73
C LEU A 232 3.27 -13.25 15.16
N HIS A 233 3.33 -14.28 14.33
CA HIS A 233 2.81 -15.61 14.66
C HIS A 233 3.53 -16.23 15.84
N VAL A 234 4.87 -16.11 15.91
CA VAL A 234 5.67 -16.56 17.06
C VAL A 234 5.37 -15.73 18.32
N ALA A 235 5.20 -14.41 18.17
CA ALA A 235 4.91 -13.53 19.32
C ALA A 235 3.48 -13.71 19.88
N TYR A 236 2.53 -14.08 19.01
CA TYR A 236 1.10 -14.21 19.33
C TYR A 236 0.53 -15.54 18.78
N PRO A 237 0.95 -16.69 19.32
CA PRO A 237 0.62 -18.01 18.73
C PRO A 237 -0.88 -18.36 18.79
N SER A 238 -1.64 -17.71 19.66
CA SER A 238 -3.10 -17.88 19.78
C SER A 238 -3.92 -16.84 19.02
N ALA A 239 -3.26 -15.88 18.35
CA ALA A 239 -3.99 -14.85 17.60
C ALA A 239 -4.52 -15.43 16.28
N ASN A 240 -5.69 -14.91 15.84
CA ASN A 240 -6.22 -15.25 14.55
C ASN A 240 -5.29 -14.72 13.44
N GLU A 241 -4.90 -15.59 12.52
CA GLU A 241 -3.99 -15.25 11.41
C GLU A 241 -4.51 -14.09 10.56
N SER A 242 -5.83 -14.01 10.31
CA SER A 242 -6.43 -12.90 9.57
C SER A 242 -6.25 -11.55 10.25
N GLU A 243 -6.18 -11.51 11.58
CA GLU A 243 -5.88 -10.28 12.34
C GLU A 243 -4.38 -9.95 12.30
N LEU A 244 -3.51 -10.95 12.27
CA LEU A 244 -2.07 -10.74 12.11
C LEU A 244 -1.77 -10.16 10.72
N VAL A 245 -2.40 -10.69 9.68
CA VAL A 245 -2.21 -10.24 8.28
C VAL A 245 -2.53 -8.75 8.12
N LYS A 246 -3.57 -8.24 8.78
CA LYS A 246 -3.93 -6.80 8.75
C LYS A 246 -2.85 -5.88 9.30
N ARG A 247 -1.91 -6.42 10.10
CA ARG A 247 -0.82 -5.66 10.75
C ARG A 247 0.50 -5.72 9.99
N LEU A 248 0.59 -6.47 8.90
CA LEU A 248 1.86 -6.68 8.19
C LEU A 248 2.35 -5.42 7.51
N THR A 249 1.51 -4.86 6.65
CA THR A 249 1.77 -3.65 5.89
C THR A 249 0.45 -2.93 5.64
N HIS A 250 0.51 -1.63 5.48
CA HIS A 250 -0.66 -0.83 5.16
C HIS A 250 -0.27 0.31 4.21
N ASP A 251 -1.23 0.71 3.39
CA ASP A 251 -1.09 1.89 2.56
C ASP A 251 -1.41 3.14 3.40
N PHE A 252 -0.92 4.29 2.95
CA PHE A 252 -1.29 5.55 3.57
C PHE A 252 -2.76 5.86 3.29
N ALA A 253 -3.50 6.25 4.32
CA ALA A 253 -4.92 6.53 4.19
C ALA A 253 -5.19 7.66 3.19
N ARG A 254 -4.33 8.67 3.16
CA ARG A 254 -4.35 9.75 2.17
C ARG A 254 -2.99 10.42 2.05
N GLU A 255 -2.64 10.86 0.85
CA GLU A 255 -1.48 11.71 0.57
C GLU A 255 -1.88 12.81 -0.41
N GLY A 256 -1.31 13.99 -0.24
CA GLY A 256 -1.60 15.10 -1.16
C GLY A 256 -1.00 16.43 -0.72
N TRP A 257 -1.09 17.41 -1.60
CA TRP A 257 -0.68 18.78 -1.32
C TRP A 257 -1.75 19.53 -0.54
N LEU A 258 -1.35 20.17 0.55
CA LEU A 258 -2.16 21.13 1.28
C LEU A 258 -1.33 22.37 1.60
N TRP A 259 -1.97 23.51 1.71
CA TRP A 259 -1.37 24.71 2.31
C TRP A 259 -1.60 24.68 3.81
N LYS A 260 -0.61 25.08 4.57
CA LYS A 260 -0.64 25.12 6.02
C LYS A 260 -0.05 26.42 6.54
N THR A 261 -0.74 27.06 7.50
CA THR A 261 -0.18 28.19 8.24
C THR A 261 0.85 27.75 9.28
N GLY A 262 1.69 28.65 9.73
CA GLY A 262 2.46 28.47 10.95
C GLY A 262 1.60 28.59 12.24
N PRO A 263 2.23 28.59 13.42
CA PRO A 263 1.53 28.68 14.69
C PRO A 263 1.00 30.09 15.02
N ARG A 264 1.56 31.14 14.41
CA ARG A 264 1.15 32.53 14.65
C ARG A 264 0.06 32.94 13.67
N SER A 265 -0.85 33.81 14.09
CA SER A 265 -1.94 34.32 13.22
C SER A 265 -1.43 35.13 12.01
N SER A 266 -0.21 35.67 12.11
CA SER A 266 0.47 36.40 11.03
C SER A 266 1.23 35.52 10.04
N ASP A 267 1.34 34.21 10.31
CA ASP A 267 2.10 33.30 9.46
C ASP A 267 1.38 33.06 8.15
N CYS A 268 2.10 33.16 7.03
CA CYS A 268 1.58 32.87 5.70
C CYS A 268 1.38 31.35 5.50
N TYR A 269 0.45 31.02 4.62
CA TYR A 269 0.30 29.66 4.14
C TYR A 269 1.53 29.21 3.34
N LYS A 270 1.97 27.96 3.60
CA LYS A 270 3.05 27.29 2.86
C LYS A 270 2.55 25.98 2.33
N LYS A 271 2.77 25.71 1.05
CA LYS A 271 2.43 24.44 0.41
C LYS A 271 3.29 23.32 1.00
N ARG A 272 2.69 22.20 1.37
CA ARG A 272 3.33 21.06 2.00
C ARG A 272 2.70 19.77 1.48
N TRP A 273 3.52 18.75 1.32
CA TRP A 273 3.02 17.42 1.06
C TRP A 273 2.62 16.75 2.37
N PHE A 274 1.37 16.33 2.45
CA PHE A 274 0.82 15.63 3.62
C PHE A 274 0.69 14.15 3.35
N THR A 275 0.94 13.34 4.39
CA THR A 275 0.78 11.89 4.40
C THR A 275 0.07 11.49 5.70
N LEU A 276 -1.06 10.79 5.56
CA LEU A 276 -1.81 10.25 6.71
C LEU A 276 -1.49 8.76 6.86
N ASP A 277 -0.74 8.45 7.91
CA ASP A 277 -0.28 7.11 8.28
C ASP A 277 -0.94 6.68 9.60
N ASN A 278 -2.01 5.90 9.52
CA ASN A 278 -2.85 5.55 10.66
C ASN A 278 -3.26 6.82 11.46
N ARG A 279 -2.74 6.98 12.68
CA ARG A 279 -3.01 8.13 13.55
C ARG A 279 -1.93 9.22 13.49
N LYS A 280 -1.13 9.22 12.48
CA LYS A 280 -0.04 10.18 12.33
C LYS A 280 -0.17 10.94 11.02
N LEU A 281 -0.50 12.22 11.14
CA LEU A 281 -0.48 13.15 10.00
C LEU A 281 0.89 13.80 9.93
N MET A 282 1.62 13.50 8.87
CA MET A 282 2.95 14.04 8.59
C MET A 282 2.88 15.09 7.50
N TYR A 283 3.79 16.07 7.54
CA TYR A 283 3.95 17.03 6.44
C TYR A 283 5.42 17.24 6.09
N HIS A 284 5.68 17.43 4.80
CA HIS A 284 6.99 17.50 4.17
C HIS A 284 7.08 18.74 3.28
N ASP A 285 8.27 19.18 2.91
CA ASP A 285 8.44 20.19 1.87
C ASP A 285 8.09 19.58 0.50
N GLU A 286 8.60 18.37 0.22
CA GLU A 286 8.40 17.66 -1.03
C GLU A 286 7.91 16.21 -0.80
N PRO A 287 7.19 15.61 -1.78
CA PRO A 287 6.63 14.25 -1.64
C PRO A 287 7.67 13.17 -1.31
N LEU A 288 8.90 13.33 -1.79
CA LEU A 288 9.99 12.36 -1.63
C LEU A 288 11.03 12.74 -0.58
N ASP A 289 10.66 13.61 0.36
CA ASP A 289 11.53 13.92 1.48
C ASP A 289 11.73 12.71 2.39
N ALA A 290 12.98 12.50 2.80
CA ALA A 290 13.33 11.36 3.65
C ALA A 290 12.80 11.49 5.10
N TYR A 291 12.51 12.72 5.55
CA TYR A 291 11.99 13.02 6.88
C TYR A 291 10.87 14.03 6.80
N PRO A 292 9.79 13.87 7.58
CA PRO A 292 8.77 14.90 7.72
C PRO A 292 9.33 16.12 8.49
N LYS A 293 8.88 17.31 8.11
CA LYS A 293 9.09 18.54 8.87
C LYS A 293 8.32 18.57 10.18
N GLY A 294 7.20 17.87 10.21
CA GLY A 294 6.41 17.72 11.42
C GLY A 294 5.49 16.52 11.35
N GLU A 295 5.17 16.04 12.54
CA GLU A 295 4.30 14.90 12.77
C GLU A 295 3.23 15.31 13.78
N ILE A 296 1.96 15.07 13.47
CA ILE A 296 0.80 15.40 14.29
C ILE A 296 0.14 14.07 14.67
N PHE A 297 0.01 13.81 15.96
CA PHE A 297 -0.79 12.70 16.44
C PHE A 297 -2.28 13.04 16.32
N LEU A 298 -3.08 12.08 15.88
CA LEU A 298 -4.53 12.16 15.78
C LEU A 298 -5.13 11.24 16.86
N GLY A 299 -5.60 11.85 17.93
CA GLY A 299 -6.29 11.14 19.02
C GLY A 299 -7.74 10.84 18.69
N HIS A 300 -8.56 10.67 19.72
CA HIS A 300 -9.99 10.43 19.57
C HIS A 300 -10.78 11.74 19.72
N MET A 301 -11.94 11.86 19.06
CA MET A 301 -12.77 13.06 19.13
C MET A 301 -13.17 13.43 20.57
N MET A 302 -13.40 12.43 21.43
CA MET A 302 -13.73 12.64 22.84
C MET A 302 -12.57 13.25 23.64
N ASP A 303 -11.33 13.19 23.13
CA ASP A 303 -10.13 13.76 23.75
C ASP A 303 -9.85 15.18 23.23
N GLY A 304 -10.82 15.82 22.57
CA GLY A 304 -10.70 17.18 22.08
C GLY A 304 -10.08 17.34 20.69
N TYR A 305 -9.89 16.25 19.96
CA TYR A 305 -9.54 16.29 18.54
C TYR A 305 -10.79 16.51 17.67
N GLY A 306 -10.62 17.14 16.52
CA GLY A 306 -11.73 17.35 15.59
C GLY A 306 -11.28 18.03 14.31
N VAL A 307 -12.05 17.89 13.26
CA VAL A 307 -11.85 18.59 12.00
C VAL A 307 -13.13 19.35 11.63
N ARG A 308 -13.00 20.51 11.00
CA ARG A 308 -14.15 21.30 10.55
C ARG A 308 -13.79 22.16 9.35
N VAL A 309 -14.78 22.43 8.51
CA VAL A 309 -14.65 23.37 7.38
C VAL A 309 -14.33 24.78 7.90
N GLY A 310 -13.52 25.51 7.15
CA GLY A 310 -13.16 26.89 7.39
C GLY A 310 -12.09 27.11 8.46
N VAL A 311 -11.71 28.37 8.63
CA VAL A 311 -10.71 28.84 9.59
C VAL A 311 -11.33 29.86 10.55
N SER A 312 -10.63 30.18 11.63
CA SER A 312 -11.11 31.21 12.55
C SER A 312 -10.99 32.60 11.88
N ALA A 313 -11.87 33.55 12.27
CA ALA A 313 -11.89 34.92 11.73
C ALA A 313 -10.56 35.69 11.87
N LYS A 314 -9.67 35.22 12.73
CA LYS A 314 -8.33 35.82 12.92
C LYS A 314 -7.29 35.36 11.90
N ILE A 315 -7.63 34.35 11.11
CA ILE A 315 -6.72 33.75 10.10
C ILE A 315 -7.25 34.17 8.72
N LYS A 316 -6.37 34.67 7.88
CA LYS A 316 -6.73 34.97 6.48
C LYS A 316 -7.12 33.66 5.80
N ASP A 317 -8.34 33.62 5.30
CA ASP A 317 -8.83 32.47 4.55
C ASP A 317 -8.11 32.37 3.19
N GLN A 318 -7.82 31.16 2.75
CA GLN A 318 -7.18 30.90 1.47
C GLN A 318 -7.75 29.61 0.86
N GLY A 319 -8.38 29.75 -0.29
CA GLY A 319 -8.94 28.61 -1.03
C GLY A 319 -9.98 27.82 -0.21
N TYR A 320 -9.90 26.51 -0.30
CA TYR A 320 -10.84 25.60 0.39
C TYR A 320 -10.28 25.18 1.74
N SER A 321 -10.48 26.05 2.74
CA SER A 321 -9.86 25.90 4.04
C SER A 321 -10.64 24.99 4.99
N PHE A 322 -9.89 24.39 5.93
CA PHE A 322 -10.41 23.60 7.04
C PHE A 322 -9.46 23.67 8.23
N THR A 323 -9.96 23.35 9.41
CA THR A 323 -9.21 23.39 10.66
C THR A 323 -9.17 22.01 11.30
N LEU A 324 -7.97 21.47 11.49
CA LEU A 324 -7.73 20.31 12.35
C LEU A 324 -7.41 20.81 13.77
N ARG A 325 -8.29 20.47 14.72
CA ARG A 325 -8.11 20.79 16.15
C ARG A 325 -7.44 19.62 16.86
N THR A 326 -6.46 19.94 17.67
CA THR A 326 -5.87 19.02 18.67
C THR A 326 -5.96 19.69 20.05
N PRO A 327 -5.81 18.95 21.16
CA PRO A 327 -5.78 19.54 22.50
C PRO A 327 -4.76 20.67 22.67
N ASP A 328 -3.61 20.56 21.97
CA ASP A 328 -2.52 21.54 22.09
C ASP A 328 -2.74 22.79 21.24
N ARG A 329 -3.30 22.65 20.04
CA ARG A 329 -3.51 23.77 19.10
C ARG A 329 -4.38 23.39 17.91
N SER A 330 -4.80 24.42 17.15
CA SER A 330 -5.44 24.26 15.85
C SER A 330 -4.41 24.38 14.71
N PHE A 331 -4.59 23.55 13.68
CA PHE A 331 -3.85 23.62 12.43
C PHE A 331 -4.81 24.10 11.33
N HIS A 332 -4.46 25.20 10.68
CA HIS A 332 -5.25 25.75 9.58
C HIS A 332 -4.66 25.25 8.26
N LEU A 333 -5.49 24.54 7.52
CA LEU A 333 -5.12 23.86 6.29
C LEU A 333 -6.01 24.37 5.16
N SER A 334 -5.55 24.25 3.92
CA SER A 334 -6.33 24.57 2.73
C SER A 334 -5.98 23.63 1.60
N ALA A 335 -7.00 23.15 0.91
CA ALA A 335 -6.89 22.32 -0.30
C ALA A 335 -6.98 23.17 -1.57
N GLU A 336 -6.70 22.55 -2.72
CA GLU A 336 -6.75 23.20 -4.02
C GLU A 336 -8.17 23.25 -4.56
N THR A 337 -8.97 22.21 -4.29
CA THR A 337 -10.39 22.09 -4.67
C THR A 337 -11.27 21.80 -3.45
N GLU A 338 -12.57 21.97 -3.65
CA GLU A 338 -13.57 21.65 -2.62
C GLU A 338 -13.63 20.14 -2.36
N GLU A 339 -13.59 19.36 -3.40
CA GLU A 339 -13.60 17.90 -3.36
C GLU A 339 -12.39 17.37 -2.57
N ASP A 340 -11.19 17.91 -2.84
CA ASP A 340 -9.97 17.50 -2.11
C ASP A 340 -10.04 17.86 -0.62
N ARG A 341 -10.61 19.04 -0.28
CA ARG A 341 -10.89 19.41 1.13
C ARG A 341 -11.81 18.40 1.80
N ASP A 342 -12.92 18.08 1.15
CA ASP A 342 -13.96 17.23 1.74
C ASP A 342 -13.45 15.80 1.93
N GLU A 343 -12.69 15.28 0.97
CA GLU A 343 -12.03 13.99 1.10
C GLU A 343 -11.00 13.98 2.25
N TRP A 344 -10.21 15.05 2.44
CA TRP A 344 -9.32 15.18 3.59
C TRP A 344 -10.09 15.18 4.92
N ILE A 345 -11.17 15.95 5.01
CA ILE A 345 -12.03 16.01 6.20
C ILE A 345 -12.60 14.63 6.49
N GLN A 346 -13.18 13.96 5.49
CA GLN A 346 -13.77 12.63 5.64
C GLN A 346 -12.77 11.60 6.20
N VAL A 347 -11.56 11.55 5.63
CA VAL A 347 -10.54 10.59 6.07
C VAL A 347 -10.04 10.91 7.47
N LEU A 348 -9.89 12.20 7.81
CA LEU A 348 -9.50 12.63 9.16
C LEU A 348 -10.58 12.28 10.19
N ASP A 349 -11.86 12.56 9.91
CA ASP A 349 -12.98 12.19 10.79
C ASP A 349 -13.04 10.69 11.04
N GLN A 350 -12.92 9.87 10.00
CA GLN A 350 -12.85 8.40 10.13
C GLN A 350 -11.72 7.93 11.07
N VAL A 351 -10.59 8.63 11.10
CA VAL A 351 -9.50 8.33 12.03
C VAL A 351 -9.86 8.77 13.45
N LEU A 352 -10.45 9.95 13.62
CA LEU A 352 -10.79 10.52 14.93
C LEU A 352 -11.93 9.77 15.64
N GLU A 353 -12.82 9.12 14.89
CA GLU A 353 -13.92 8.30 15.41
C GLU A 353 -13.49 6.92 15.91
N LYS A 354 -12.38 6.39 15.40
CA LYS A 354 -11.88 5.06 15.81
C LYS A 354 -11.36 5.10 17.25
N PRO A 355 -11.64 4.08 18.08
CA PRO A 355 -11.07 3.99 19.42
C PRO A 355 -9.54 3.83 19.36
N LEU A 356 -8.86 4.35 20.38
CA LEU A 356 -7.40 4.24 20.50
C LEU A 356 -7.00 2.82 20.89
N THR A 357 -5.94 2.33 20.24
CA THR A 357 -5.29 1.06 20.60
C THR A 357 -4.08 1.31 21.52
N PRO A 358 -3.57 0.29 22.23
CA PRO A 358 -2.33 0.42 23.01
C PRO A 358 -1.13 0.89 22.16
N GLN A 359 -1.07 0.49 20.89
CA GLN A 359 -0.04 0.92 19.95
C GLN A 359 -0.15 2.43 19.63
N ASP A 360 -1.37 2.94 19.50
CA ASP A 360 -1.62 4.38 19.27
C ASP A 360 -1.14 5.20 20.47
N ASN A 361 -1.36 4.72 21.68
CA ASN A 361 -0.87 5.37 22.91
C ASN A 361 0.67 5.42 22.94
N ALA A 362 1.35 4.36 22.52
CA ALA A 362 2.81 4.34 22.41
C ALA A 362 3.32 5.39 21.39
N ILE A 363 2.63 5.56 20.26
CA ILE A 363 2.93 6.61 19.27
C ILE A 363 2.74 8.00 19.88
N ALA A 364 1.63 8.24 20.58
CA ALA A 364 1.33 9.51 21.24
C ALA A 364 2.44 9.91 22.23
N VAL A 365 2.79 9.01 23.16
CA VAL A 365 3.84 9.23 24.18
C VAL A 365 5.17 9.59 23.53
N ARG A 366 5.55 8.90 22.45
CA ARG A 366 6.79 9.16 21.72
C ARG A 366 6.80 10.55 21.08
N LEU A 367 5.72 10.97 20.45
CA LEU A 367 5.63 12.30 19.81
C LEU A 367 5.65 13.42 20.84
N VAL A 368 5.06 13.23 22.02
CA VAL A 368 5.13 14.19 23.14
C VAL A 368 6.57 14.32 23.64
N ARG A 369 7.28 13.19 23.86
CA ARG A 369 8.70 13.22 24.28
C ARG A 369 9.59 13.96 23.28
N LYS A 370 9.37 13.74 21.97
CA LYS A 370 10.10 14.43 20.89
C LYS A 370 9.88 15.96 20.94
N ARG A 371 8.65 16.39 21.16
CA ARG A 371 8.34 17.84 21.30
C ARG A 371 9.07 18.47 22.48
N ASN A 372 9.04 17.83 23.63
CA ASN A 372 9.68 18.32 24.84
C ASN A 372 11.21 18.40 24.69
N ALA A 373 11.84 17.43 24.05
CA ALA A 373 13.27 17.45 23.75
C ALA A 373 13.63 18.64 22.84
N ASN A 374 12.85 18.87 21.76
CA ASN A 374 13.08 20.00 20.85
C ASN A 374 12.83 21.35 21.49
N SER A 375 11.89 21.46 22.41
CA SER A 375 11.63 22.70 23.17
C SER A 375 12.80 23.04 24.13
N SER A 376 13.39 22.02 24.75
CA SER A 376 14.56 22.19 25.64
C SER A 376 15.80 22.64 24.88
N ILE A 377 16.02 22.15 23.64
CA ILE A 377 17.16 22.56 22.80
C ILE A 377 17.04 24.04 22.38
N ASN A 378 15.82 24.51 22.06
CA ASN A 378 15.60 25.93 21.71
C ASN A 378 15.81 26.91 22.86
N ILE A 379 15.72 26.50 24.11
CA ILE A 379 15.99 27.32 25.27
C ILE A 379 17.52 27.54 25.46
N PHE A 380 18.34 26.58 25.06
CA PHE A 380 19.80 26.65 25.15
C PHE A 380 20.48 27.33 23.95
N SER A 381 19.79 27.47 22.80
CA SER A 381 20.31 28.16 21.61
C SER A 381 19.96 29.64 21.55
N ALA A 382 19.23 30.17 22.52
CA ALA A 382 18.83 31.60 22.64
C ALA A 382 19.56 32.34 23.76
N ARG A 383 20.76 31.89 24.16
CA ARG A 383 21.67 32.61 25.09
C ARG A 383 22.96 32.92 24.39
#